data_d09412534684c0240ff44ba87f45d122
#
_entry.id   d09412534684c0240ff44ba87f45d122
#
_cell.length_a   1.000
_cell.length_b   1.000
_cell.length_c   1.000
_cell.angle_alpha   90.00
_cell.angle_beta   90.00
_cell.angle_gamma   90.00
#
_symmetry.space_group_name_H-M   'P 1'
#
loop_
_entity.id
_entity.type
_entity.pdbx_description
1 polymer ?
#
loop_
_entity_poly.entity_id
_entity_poly.type
_entity_poly.pdbx_seq_one_letter_code
_entity_poly.pdbx_strand_id
1 'polypeptide(L)'
;MKKQLIACAAFALLTACSGSKTTTAEADKFDYTVEQFADLQILRYRVPGFENLSLQQKELVYYLTEAALQGRDILFDQNGKYNLRIRRTLEAVYTGYKGDKNTPDFKAMEVYLKRVWFSNGIHHHYGSEKFVPGFAPEFFKEAVLSVDASTLPLA
;
A
#
# COMPACT_ATOMS: atom_id res chain seq x y z
N MET A 1 -48.56 -22.60 -70.08
CA MET A 1 -47.98 -21.62 -69.14
C MET A 1 -48.29 -22.11 -67.75
N LYS A 2 -47.38 -22.84 -67.11
CA LYS A 2 -47.58 -23.46 -65.80
C LYS A 2 -46.65 -22.78 -64.81
N LYS A 3 -47.24 -22.15 -63.81
CA LYS A 3 -46.51 -21.54 -62.64
C LYS A 3 -46.16 -22.66 -61.70
N GLN A 4 -44.89 -22.90 -61.46
CA GLN A 4 -44.44 -23.79 -60.41
C GLN A 4 -44.19 -22.96 -59.15
N LEU A 5 -44.91 -23.30 -58.11
CA LEU A 5 -44.70 -22.84 -56.76
C LEU A 5 -43.57 -23.66 -56.11
N ILE A 6 -42.47 -23.03 -55.81
CA ILE A 6 -41.40 -23.64 -55.01
C ILE A 6 -41.70 -23.35 -53.54
N ALA A 7 -42.06 -24.38 -52.80
CA ALA A 7 -42.20 -24.34 -51.36
C ALA A 7 -40.80 -24.42 -50.70
N CYS A 8 -40.32 -23.34 -50.10
CA CYS A 8 -39.15 -23.36 -49.25
C CYS A 8 -39.54 -23.95 -47.92
N ALA A 9 -39.13 -25.17 -47.64
CA ALA A 9 -39.17 -25.74 -46.31
C ALA A 9 -38.08 -25.14 -45.46
N ALA A 10 -38.49 -24.29 -44.54
CA ALA A 10 -37.55 -23.72 -43.48
C ALA A 10 -37.26 -24.81 -42.46
N PHE A 11 -36.06 -25.34 -42.52
CA PHE A 11 -35.53 -26.27 -41.50
C PHE A 11 -35.08 -25.42 -40.30
N ALA A 12 -35.91 -25.36 -39.27
CA ALA A 12 -35.55 -24.74 -37.99
C ALA A 12 -34.61 -25.68 -37.23
N LEU A 13 -33.31 -25.41 -37.29
CA LEU A 13 -32.32 -26.02 -36.40
C LEU A 13 -32.47 -25.41 -35.03
N LEU A 14 -33.16 -26.10 -34.16
CA LEU A 14 -33.14 -25.84 -32.71
C LEU A 14 -31.76 -26.27 -32.16
N THR A 15 -30.82 -25.38 -32.18
CA THR A 15 -29.61 -25.52 -31.35
C THR A 15 -30.01 -25.38 -29.89
N ALA A 16 -30.12 -26.50 -29.22
CA ALA A 16 -30.21 -26.54 -27.76
C ALA A 16 -28.89 -25.96 -27.17
N CYS A 17 -28.88 -24.67 -26.87
CA CYS A 17 -27.87 -24.11 -25.99
C CYS A 17 -28.01 -24.80 -24.63
N SER A 18 -27.18 -25.82 -24.44
CA SER A 18 -26.89 -26.35 -23.12
C SER A 18 -26.43 -25.19 -22.27
N GLY A 19 -27.31 -24.68 -21.41
CA GLY A 19 -27.01 -23.62 -20.46
C GLY A 19 -25.92 -24.09 -19.51
N SER A 20 -24.67 -23.77 -19.83
CA SER A 20 -23.63 -23.69 -18.82
C SER A 20 -24.21 -22.81 -17.74
N LYS A 21 -24.54 -23.39 -16.58
CA LYS A 21 -24.75 -22.62 -15.36
C LYS A 21 -23.43 -21.93 -15.12
N THR A 22 -23.31 -20.69 -15.57
CA THR A 22 -22.29 -19.76 -15.11
C THR A 22 -22.62 -19.56 -13.65
N THR A 23 -21.96 -20.35 -12.80
CA THR A 23 -21.90 -20.06 -11.39
C THR A 23 -21.29 -18.67 -11.34
N THR A 24 -22.11 -17.65 -11.17
CA THR A 24 -21.64 -16.32 -10.80
C THR A 24 -20.88 -16.53 -9.50
N ALA A 25 -19.55 -16.59 -9.62
CA ALA A 25 -18.70 -16.59 -8.46
C ALA A 25 -19.13 -15.37 -7.64
N GLU A 26 -19.62 -15.62 -6.43
CA GLU A 26 -19.97 -14.56 -5.50
C GLU A 26 -18.75 -13.64 -5.43
N ALA A 27 -18.92 -12.39 -5.89
CA ALA A 27 -17.80 -11.46 -6.02
C ALA A 27 -17.06 -11.42 -4.70
N ASP A 28 -15.79 -11.76 -4.72
CA ASP A 28 -14.97 -11.81 -3.53
C ASP A 28 -15.01 -10.44 -2.83
N LYS A 29 -15.66 -10.39 -1.66
CA LYS A 29 -15.82 -9.18 -0.85
C LYS A 29 -14.53 -8.76 -0.12
N PHE A 30 -13.40 -9.35 -0.48
CA PHE A 30 -12.14 -8.97 0.13
C PHE A 30 -11.77 -7.55 -0.25
N ASP A 31 -11.59 -6.70 0.75
CA ASP A 31 -11.13 -5.34 0.53
C ASP A 31 -9.61 -5.34 0.34
N TYR A 32 -9.19 -5.07 -0.90
CA TYR A 32 -7.78 -5.00 -1.27
C TYR A 32 -7.15 -3.66 -0.88
N THR A 33 -7.93 -2.61 -0.65
CA THR A 33 -7.43 -1.29 -0.25
C THR A 33 -7.30 -1.20 1.26
N VAL A 34 -6.09 -0.96 1.75
CA VAL A 34 -5.81 -0.73 3.17
C VAL A 34 -5.95 0.74 3.52
N GLU A 35 -5.30 1.59 2.74
CA GLU A 35 -5.25 3.03 2.97
C GLU A 35 -4.95 3.76 1.66
N GLN A 36 -5.42 5.00 1.57
CA GLN A 36 -5.04 5.94 0.53
C GLN A 36 -4.59 7.26 1.17
N PHE A 37 -3.45 7.77 0.76
CA PHE A 37 -2.94 9.07 1.21
C PHE A 37 -2.13 9.73 0.10
N ALA A 38 -2.23 11.05 -0.02
CA ALA A 38 -1.67 11.81 -1.11
C ALA A 38 -2.07 11.19 -2.47
N ASP A 39 -1.09 10.84 -3.30
CA ASP A 39 -1.23 10.17 -4.59
C ASP A 39 -0.94 8.65 -4.52
N LEU A 40 -0.90 8.08 -3.33
CA LEU A 40 -0.54 6.68 -3.08
C LEU A 40 -1.73 5.88 -2.54
N GLN A 41 -1.82 4.63 -2.96
CA GLN A 41 -2.78 3.65 -2.48
C GLN A 41 -2.04 2.41 -1.97
N ILE A 42 -2.30 2.03 -0.74
CA ILE A 42 -1.74 0.83 -0.12
C ILE A 42 -2.68 -0.33 -0.35
N LEU A 43 -2.18 -1.36 -0.99
CA LEU A 43 -2.94 -2.58 -1.26
C LEU A 43 -2.43 -3.73 -0.38
N ARG A 44 -3.34 -4.62 -0.05
CA ARG A 44 -3.04 -5.92 0.53
C ARG A 44 -3.51 -7.03 -0.40
N TYR A 45 -2.87 -8.17 -0.33
CA TYR A 45 -3.19 -9.30 -1.16
C TYR A 45 -3.49 -10.52 -0.32
N ARG A 46 -4.37 -11.38 -0.81
CA ARG A 46 -4.47 -12.75 -0.30
C ARG A 46 -3.33 -13.58 -0.87
N VAL A 47 -2.89 -14.54 -0.09
CA VAL A 47 -1.93 -15.56 -0.53
C VAL A 47 -2.67 -16.90 -0.53
N PRO A 48 -3.35 -17.27 -1.63
CA PRO A 48 -4.09 -18.53 -1.71
C PRO A 48 -3.15 -19.71 -1.48
N GLY A 49 -3.59 -20.67 -0.69
CA GLY A 49 -2.80 -21.86 -0.36
C GLY A 49 -1.93 -21.72 0.89
N PHE A 50 -1.80 -20.52 1.48
CA PHE A 50 -1.05 -20.34 2.74
C PHE A 50 -1.64 -21.21 3.87
N GLU A 51 -2.94 -21.38 3.91
CA GLU A 51 -3.65 -22.22 4.87
C GLU A 51 -3.23 -23.69 4.79
N ASN A 52 -2.81 -24.16 3.62
CA ASN A 52 -2.38 -25.55 3.38
C ASN A 52 -0.95 -25.85 3.81
N LEU A 53 -0.17 -24.79 4.16
CA LEU A 53 1.18 -24.97 4.68
C LEU A 53 1.15 -25.68 6.04
N SER A 54 2.15 -26.54 6.29
CA SER A 54 2.36 -27.12 7.62
C SER A 54 2.69 -26.03 8.63
N LEU A 55 2.51 -26.31 9.94
CA LEU A 55 2.88 -25.38 11.00
C LEU A 55 4.36 -24.96 10.86
N GLN A 56 5.25 -25.92 10.63
CA GLN A 56 6.69 -25.66 10.48
C GLN A 56 7.00 -24.72 9.31
N GLN A 57 6.29 -24.87 8.19
CA GLN A 57 6.44 -23.95 7.04
C GLN A 57 5.90 -22.54 7.37
N LYS A 58 4.79 -22.44 8.10
CA LYS A 58 4.26 -21.14 8.54
C LYS A 58 5.22 -20.45 9.51
N GLU A 59 5.81 -21.15 10.44
CA GLU A 59 6.84 -20.65 11.35
C GLU A 59 8.07 -20.16 10.57
N LEU A 60 8.53 -20.92 9.58
CA LEU A 60 9.64 -20.50 8.72
C LEU A 60 9.32 -19.19 8.00
N VAL A 61 8.14 -19.06 7.38
CA VAL A 61 7.71 -17.83 6.71
C VAL A 61 7.67 -16.65 7.69
N TYR A 62 7.17 -16.86 8.90
CA TYR A 62 7.16 -15.85 9.94
C TYR A 62 8.57 -15.35 10.27
N TYR A 63 9.50 -16.24 10.58
CA TYR A 63 10.88 -15.86 10.93
C TYR A 63 11.64 -15.23 9.75
N LEU A 64 11.38 -15.67 8.52
CA LEU A 64 11.95 -15.03 7.33
C LEU A 64 11.41 -13.61 7.14
N THR A 65 10.13 -13.38 7.43
CA THR A 65 9.52 -12.05 7.40
C THR A 65 10.13 -11.14 8.46
N GLU A 66 10.26 -11.62 9.70
CA GLU A 66 10.92 -10.86 10.77
C GLU A 66 12.37 -10.50 10.42
N ALA A 67 13.12 -11.46 9.86
CA ALA A 67 14.48 -11.21 9.41
C ALA A 67 14.55 -10.15 8.29
N ALA A 68 13.63 -10.21 7.33
CA ALA A 68 13.55 -9.22 6.25
C ALA A 68 13.25 -7.80 6.77
N LEU A 69 12.43 -7.68 7.81
CA LEU A 69 12.13 -6.38 8.43
C LEU A 69 13.36 -5.73 9.08
N GLN A 70 14.34 -6.52 9.54
CA GLN A 70 15.59 -5.98 10.10
C GLN A 70 16.46 -5.29 9.03
N GLY A 71 16.35 -5.69 7.77
CA GLY A 71 17.07 -5.08 6.65
C GLY A 71 16.51 -3.73 6.19
N ARG A 72 15.38 -3.27 6.73
CA ARG A 72 14.70 -2.05 6.27
C ARG A 72 15.56 -0.79 6.34
N ASP A 73 16.36 -0.63 7.37
CA ASP A 73 17.21 0.55 7.57
C ASP A 73 18.24 0.72 6.46
N ILE A 74 18.72 -0.38 5.90
CA ILE A 74 19.69 -0.38 4.80
C ILE A 74 19.15 0.35 3.57
N LEU A 75 17.88 0.15 3.24
CA LEU A 75 17.23 0.80 2.09
C LEU A 75 17.20 2.33 2.25
N PHE A 76 16.90 2.82 3.44
CA PHE A 76 16.91 4.26 3.73
C PHE A 76 18.31 4.86 3.61
N ASP A 77 19.31 4.16 4.13
CA ASP A 77 20.71 4.62 4.12
C ASP A 77 21.28 4.63 2.69
N GLN A 78 20.98 3.62 1.89
CA GLN A 78 21.40 3.54 0.48
C GLN A 78 20.74 4.61 -0.40
N ASN A 79 19.48 4.96 -0.14
CA ASN A 79 18.74 5.95 -0.92
C ASN A 79 19.15 7.40 -0.61
N GLY A 80 19.93 7.64 0.43
CA GLY A 80 20.46 8.97 0.72
C GLY A 80 21.00 9.12 2.14
N LYS A 81 22.12 9.79 2.24
CA LYS A 81 22.93 9.98 3.48
C LYS A 81 22.13 10.34 4.74
N TYR A 82 21.02 11.07 4.59
CA TYR A 82 20.24 11.57 5.72
C TYR A 82 18.88 10.89 5.89
N ASN A 83 18.48 10.03 4.95
CA ASN A 83 17.14 9.44 4.94
C ASN A 83 16.81 8.67 6.20
N LEU A 84 17.72 7.87 6.71
CA LEU A 84 17.52 7.10 7.93
C LEU A 84 17.32 8.02 9.13
N ARG A 85 18.14 9.08 9.25
CA ARG A 85 18.01 10.09 10.30
C ARG A 85 16.68 10.84 10.21
N ILE A 86 16.33 11.29 9.01
CA ILE A 86 15.04 11.97 8.75
C ILE A 86 13.86 11.08 9.16
N ARG A 87 13.84 9.81 8.73
CA ARG A 87 12.80 8.87 9.10
C ARG A 87 12.69 8.73 10.62
N ARG A 88 13.78 8.45 11.30
CA ARG A 88 13.80 8.26 12.76
C ARG A 88 13.36 9.52 13.51
N THR A 89 13.74 10.71 13.03
CA THR A 89 13.28 11.97 13.63
C THR A 89 11.78 12.15 13.46
N LEU A 90 11.26 11.91 12.26
CA LEU A 90 9.82 11.99 11.99
C LEU A 90 9.02 10.97 12.83
N GLU A 91 9.52 9.75 12.97
CA GLU A 91 8.92 8.69 13.81
C GLU A 91 8.91 9.10 15.30
N ALA A 92 10.01 9.64 15.79
CA ALA A 92 10.09 10.13 17.16
C ALA A 92 9.09 11.27 17.43
N VAL A 93 8.96 12.21 16.50
CA VAL A 93 7.96 13.28 16.60
C VAL A 93 6.55 12.70 16.50
N TYR A 94 6.26 11.82 15.53
CA TYR A 94 4.94 11.22 15.35
C TYR A 94 4.44 10.49 16.61
N THR A 95 5.34 9.76 17.27
CA THR A 95 5.02 9.01 18.49
C THR A 95 5.01 9.89 19.74
N GLY A 96 6.03 10.73 19.91
CA GLY A 96 6.32 11.47 21.14
C GLY A 96 5.71 12.87 21.24
N TYR A 97 5.16 13.43 20.15
CA TYR A 97 4.58 14.78 20.17
C TYR A 97 3.43 14.89 21.17
N LYS A 98 3.52 15.90 22.05
CA LYS A 98 2.59 16.12 23.17
C LYS A 98 1.51 17.16 22.87
N GLY A 99 1.59 17.84 21.72
CA GLY A 99 0.60 18.81 21.30
C GLY A 99 -0.62 18.17 20.60
N ASP A 100 -1.48 19.00 20.04
CA ASP A 100 -2.68 18.54 19.33
C ASP A 100 -2.31 17.92 17.98
N LYS A 101 -2.53 16.62 17.85
CA LYS A 101 -2.32 15.83 16.62
C LYS A 101 -3.38 16.05 15.55
N ASN A 102 -4.43 16.82 15.83
CA ASN A 102 -5.49 17.13 14.86
C ASN A 102 -5.21 18.41 14.07
N THR A 103 -4.14 19.12 14.38
CA THR A 103 -3.75 20.33 13.65
C THR A 103 -3.42 20.02 12.17
N PRO A 104 -3.64 20.97 11.25
CA PRO A 104 -3.28 20.80 9.84
C PRO A 104 -1.80 20.46 9.64
N ASP A 105 -0.90 21.11 10.38
CA ASP A 105 0.55 20.87 10.28
C ASP A 105 0.92 19.45 10.73
N PHE A 106 0.35 18.94 11.82
CA PHE A 106 0.63 17.57 12.27
C PHE A 106 0.12 16.53 11.25
N LYS A 107 -1.07 16.74 10.69
CA LYS A 107 -1.60 15.86 9.64
C LYS A 107 -0.76 15.91 8.37
N ALA A 108 -0.28 17.08 7.98
CA ALA A 108 0.63 17.22 6.84
C ALA A 108 1.98 16.51 7.10
N MET A 109 2.49 16.58 8.33
CA MET A 109 3.69 15.85 8.74
C MET A 109 3.46 14.33 8.72
N GLU A 110 2.30 13.86 9.16
CA GLU A 110 1.93 12.43 9.07
C GLU A 110 1.92 11.94 7.62
N VAL A 111 1.31 12.69 6.71
CA VAL A 111 1.31 12.38 5.26
C VAL A 111 2.73 12.35 4.71
N TYR A 112 3.57 13.32 5.09
CA TYR A 112 4.97 13.35 4.70
C TYR A 112 5.76 12.14 5.22
N LEU A 113 5.58 11.75 6.48
CA LEU A 113 6.18 10.56 7.07
C LEU A 113 5.74 9.28 6.31
N LYS A 114 4.46 9.16 6.00
CA LYS A 114 3.94 8.03 5.19
C LYS A 114 4.58 7.97 3.80
N ARG A 115 4.80 9.11 3.16
CA ARG A 115 5.55 9.17 1.88
C ARG A 115 7.00 8.72 2.04
N VAL A 116 7.68 9.18 3.11
CA VAL A 116 9.06 8.77 3.43
C VAL A 116 9.15 7.26 3.68
N TRP A 117 8.19 6.68 4.38
CA TRP A 117 8.12 5.23 4.58
C TRP A 117 7.93 4.47 3.26
N PHE A 118 6.99 4.93 2.44
CA PHE A 118 6.67 4.28 1.17
C PHE A 118 7.85 4.29 0.20
N SER A 119 8.56 5.42 0.11
CA SER A 119 9.64 5.64 -0.86
C SER A 119 11.03 5.28 -0.32
N ASN A 120 11.14 4.82 0.92
CA ASN A 120 12.41 4.58 1.63
C ASN A 120 13.33 5.81 1.62
N GLY A 121 12.75 7.01 1.74
CA GLY A 121 13.47 8.27 1.77
C GLY A 121 12.64 9.47 1.33
N ILE A 122 13.30 10.62 1.21
CA ILE A 122 12.67 11.90 0.89
C ILE A 122 12.44 12.13 -0.62
N HIS A 123 12.82 11.19 -1.46
CA HIS A 123 12.66 11.29 -2.91
C HIS A 123 11.53 10.40 -3.40
N HIS A 124 10.93 10.80 -4.51
CA HIS A 124 9.94 9.97 -5.18
C HIS A 124 10.54 8.59 -5.54
N HIS A 125 9.80 7.52 -5.31
CA HIS A 125 10.28 6.14 -5.47
C HIS A 125 10.68 5.74 -6.92
N TYR A 126 10.27 6.52 -7.92
CA TYR A 126 10.66 6.36 -9.33
C TYR A 126 11.51 7.50 -9.87
N GLY A 127 12.02 8.40 -9.01
CA GLY A 127 12.74 9.56 -9.48
C GLY A 127 13.61 10.22 -8.42
N SER A 128 14.26 11.33 -8.81
CA SER A 128 15.08 12.13 -7.93
C SER A 128 14.37 13.35 -7.33
N GLU A 129 13.07 13.48 -7.58
CA GLU A 129 12.26 14.56 -7.04
C GLU A 129 12.09 14.42 -5.54
N LYS A 130 12.40 15.50 -4.80
CA LYS A 130 12.21 15.52 -3.35
C LYS A 130 10.77 15.86 -3.00
N PHE A 131 10.24 15.16 -2.02
CA PHE A 131 8.97 15.57 -1.43
C PHE A 131 9.14 16.89 -0.68
N VAL A 132 8.23 17.82 -0.93
CA VAL A 132 8.15 19.06 -0.19
C VAL A 132 7.27 18.83 1.03
N PRO A 133 7.77 19.12 2.26
CA PRO A 133 6.93 19.09 3.46
C PRO A 133 5.74 20.05 3.33
N GLY A 134 4.55 19.57 3.66
CA GLY A 134 3.33 20.39 3.65
C GLY A 134 3.04 21.09 4.98
N PHE A 135 3.99 21.09 5.91
CA PHE A 135 3.87 21.69 7.25
C PHE A 135 4.89 22.83 7.43
N ALA A 136 4.60 23.76 8.36
CA ALA A 136 5.47 24.88 8.64
C ALA A 136 6.79 24.45 9.30
N PRO A 137 7.96 25.01 8.94
CA PRO A 137 9.24 24.72 9.58
C PRO A 137 9.22 25.01 11.08
N GLU A 138 8.53 26.07 11.49
CA GLU A 138 8.36 26.49 12.89
C GLU A 138 7.63 25.42 13.69
N PHE A 139 6.51 24.90 13.15
CA PHE A 139 5.80 23.77 13.74
C PHE A 139 6.74 22.58 13.97
N PHE A 140 7.50 22.20 12.95
CA PHE A 140 8.36 21.02 13.05
C PHE A 140 9.48 21.21 14.08
N LYS A 141 10.06 22.43 14.14
CA LYS A 141 11.05 22.77 15.16
C LYS A 141 10.49 22.64 16.58
N GLU A 142 9.31 23.18 16.82
CA GLU A 142 8.64 23.07 18.13
C GLU A 142 8.28 21.61 18.45
N ALA A 143 7.79 20.87 17.47
CA ALA A 143 7.45 19.47 17.63
C ALA A 143 8.68 18.62 18.00
N VAL A 144 9.82 18.82 17.35
CA VAL A 144 11.10 18.15 17.69
C VAL A 144 11.56 18.50 19.09
N LEU A 145 11.44 19.77 19.53
CA LEU A 145 11.81 20.20 20.86
C LEU A 145 10.87 19.67 21.95
N SER A 146 9.66 19.26 21.59
CA SER A 146 8.67 18.74 22.54
C SER A 146 8.83 17.26 22.88
N VAL A 147 9.62 16.52 22.10
CA VAL A 147 9.83 15.07 22.32
C VAL A 147 11.07 14.84 23.19
N ASP A 148 11.15 13.65 23.77
CA ASP A 148 12.30 13.25 24.56
C ASP A 148 13.56 13.19 23.65
N ALA A 149 14.59 13.93 24.04
CA ALA A 149 15.86 13.99 23.29
C ALA A 149 16.51 12.61 23.11
N SER A 150 16.30 11.68 24.04
CA SER A 150 16.82 10.32 23.96
C SER A 150 16.20 9.49 22.82
N THR A 151 15.04 9.90 22.30
CA THR A 151 14.35 9.24 21.18
C THR A 151 14.82 9.77 19.82
N LEU A 152 15.51 10.90 19.80
CA LEU A 152 15.99 11.53 18.57
C LEU A 152 17.31 10.88 18.12
N PRO A 153 17.51 10.68 16.80
CA PRO A 153 18.76 10.15 16.26
C PRO A 153 19.85 11.23 16.25
N LEU A 154 20.26 11.66 17.44
CA LEU A 154 21.36 12.60 17.58
C LEU A 154 22.65 11.94 17.11
N ALA A 155 23.50 12.73 16.44
CA ALA A 155 24.77 12.26 15.90
C ALA A 155 25.78 11.98 17.01
#